data_c6476b626cf0e0f31ad8cc1069134a36
#
_entry.id   c6476b626cf0e0f31ad8cc1069134a36
#
_cell.length_a   1.000
_cell.length_b   1.000
_cell.length_c   1.000
_cell.angle_alpha   90.00
_cell.angle_beta   90.00
_cell.angle_gamma   90.00
#
_symmetry.space_group_name_H-M   'P 1'
#
loop_
_entity.id
_entity.type
_entity.pdbx_description
1 polymer ?
#
loop_
_entity_poly.entity_id
_entity_poly.type
_entity_poly.pdbx_seq_one_letter_code
_entity_poly.pdbx_strand_id
1 'polypeptide(L)'
;MGLLALLAGLSAMAQPSNDELAAKATDPTASLMSFQLNDWYTARLHGGDGSANQIVLRAAIPFTLLDTNHILRLTQPYATSSPNGATGLVDTGIFDLVTFNQAWGRWGVGISGTLPTGANGLSTDKWTAGPALGFVDSSAKVYNWGLFAQSFFSFAGDRNAPEVRLINLQPILGYQLGEGRSISLGNSALVYDFAKSRWSSLMLSANYGQVVGFWGHKWRPNLEAGYDFNNDFGNQRWVVRAGITLLVPSP
;
A
#
# COMPACT_ATOMS: atom_id res chain seq x y z
N MET A 1 28.50 35.92 -38.36
CA MET A 1 28.80 34.63 -37.72
C MET A 1 28.71 34.85 -36.20
N GLY A 2 27.72 34.28 -35.52
CA GLY A 2 27.54 34.49 -34.07
C GLY A 2 26.14 34.27 -33.57
N LEU A 3 25.42 33.17 -34.00
CA LEU A 3 24.10 32.87 -33.46
C LEU A 3 23.83 31.36 -33.47
N LEU A 4 24.72 30.57 -32.86
CA LEU A 4 24.60 29.09 -32.83
C LEU A 4 25.27 28.47 -31.60
N ALA A 5 25.10 29.09 -30.41
CA ALA A 5 25.68 28.54 -29.19
C ALA A 5 24.79 28.74 -27.93
N LEU A 6 23.47 28.66 -28.06
CA LEU A 6 22.56 28.86 -26.90
C LEU A 6 21.45 27.78 -26.80
N LEU A 7 21.72 26.54 -27.21
CA LEU A 7 20.77 25.41 -27.10
C LEU A 7 21.42 24.14 -26.53
N ALA A 8 22.39 24.27 -25.62
CA ALA A 8 23.01 23.12 -24.96
C ALA A 8 22.88 23.23 -23.43
N GLY A 9 21.66 23.39 -22.91
CA GLY A 9 21.40 23.55 -21.48
C GLY A 9 20.10 22.89 -20.99
N LEU A 10 19.50 21.99 -21.76
CA LEU A 10 18.49 21.08 -21.23
C LEU A 10 19.25 19.99 -20.45
N SER A 11 19.45 20.24 -19.15
CA SER A 11 19.85 19.17 -18.23
C SER A 11 18.83 18.06 -18.39
N ALA A 12 19.21 16.99 -19.09
CA ALA A 12 18.45 15.75 -19.08
C ALA A 12 18.36 15.33 -17.60
N MET A 13 17.21 15.52 -16.98
CA MET A 13 16.94 14.98 -15.65
C MET A 13 17.20 13.50 -15.76
N ALA A 14 18.25 13.02 -15.08
CA ALA A 14 18.63 11.61 -15.12
C ALA A 14 17.42 10.80 -14.65
N GLN A 15 16.97 9.87 -15.47
CA GLN A 15 15.89 8.95 -15.06
C GLN A 15 16.32 8.23 -13.77
N PRO A 16 15.43 8.12 -12.77
CA PRO A 16 15.77 7.45 -11.53
C PRO A 16 16.25 6.03 -11.81
N SER A 17 17.28 5.59 -11.10
CA SER A 17 17.82 4.25 -11.21
C SER A 17 16.78 3.18 -10.80
N ASN A 18 16.96 1.94 -11.23
CA ASN A 18 16.09 0.86 -10.80
C ASN A 18 16.13 0.66 -9.28
N ASP A 19 17.27 0.90 -8.64
CA ASP A 19 17.42 0.80 -7.17
C ASP A 19 16.65 1.92 -6.45
N GLU A 20 16.67 3.15 -6.95
CA GLU A 20 15.86 4.25 -6.42
C GLU A 20 14.36 3.98 -6.57
N LEU A 21 13.94 3.42 -7.72
CA LEU A 21 12.55 3.05 -7.94
C LEU A 21 12.13 1.88 -7.03
N ALA A 22 13.01 0.91 -6.80
CA ALA A 22 12.74 -0.20 -5.89
C ALA A 22 12.57 0.29 -4.44
N ALA A 23 13.41 1.22 -3.98
CA ALA A 23 13.29 1.84 -2.66
C ALA A 23 11.97 2.63 -2.51
N LYS A 24 11.64 3.47 -3.50
CA LYS A 24 10.37 4.23 -3.51
C LYS A 24 9.14 3.32 -3.58
N ALA A 25 9.20 2.20 -4.29
CA ALA A 25 8.08 1.28 -4.43
C ALA A 25 7.71 0.56 -3.12
N THR A 26 8.62 0.51 -2.13
CA THR A 26 8.38 -0.05 -0.80
C THR A 26 8.01 1.00 0.26
N ASP A 27 8.00 2.28 -0.11
CA ASP A 27 7.71 3.42 0.76
C ASP A 27 6.32 4.01 0.43
N PRO A 28 5.32 3.87 1.32
CA PRO A 28 3.98 4.42 1.10
C PRO A 28 3.93 5.96 1.12
N THR A 29 4.99 6.62 1.59
CA THR A 29 5.12 8.07 1.60
C THR A 29 5.90 8.61 0.40
N ALA A 30 6.40 7.74 -0.50
CA ALA A 30 7.20 8.15 -1.64
C ALA A 30 6.37 8.84 -2.72
N SER A 31 6.89 9.97 -3.23
CA SER A 31 6.34 10.64 -4.40
C SER A 31 6.68 9.83 -5.67
N LEU A 32 5.94 8.77 -5.90
CA LEU A 32 6.06 7.88 -7.06
C LEU A 32 4.65 7.49 -7.52
N MET A 33 4.28 7.91 -8.73
CA MET A 33 3.03 7.45 -9.33
C MET A 33 3.16 5.96 -9.66
N SER A 34 2.18 5.18 -9.24
CA SER A 34 2.18 3.74 -9.49
C SER A 34 0.78 3.17 -9.63
N PHE A 35 0.66 2.16 -10.51
CA PHE A 35 -0.55 1.37 -10.70
C PHE A 35 -0.21 -0.09 -10.46
N GLN A 36 -0.94 -0.74 -9.56
CA GLN A 36 -0.66 -2.09 -9.11
C GLN A 36 -1.85 -3.00 -9.40
N LEU A 37 -1.55 -4.16 -9.93
CA LEU A 37 -2.49 -5.29 -10.02
C LEU A 37 -1.89 -6.42 -9.19
N ASN A 38 -2.64 -6.89 -8.19
CA ASN A 38 -2.19 -7.93 -7.29
C ASN A 38 -3.25 -9.03 -7.18
N ASP A 39 -2.81 -10.25 -7.03
CA ASP A 39 -3.60 -11.40 -6.61
C ASP A 39 -3.25 -11.71 -5.16
N TRP A 40 -4.23 -11.62 -4.26
CA TRP A 40 -4.10 -11.87 -2.83
C TRP A 40 -4.81 -13.15 -2.45
N TYR A 41 -4.06 -14.22 -2.32
CA TYR A 41 -4.56 -15.54 -1.96
C TYR A 41 -4.35 -15.82 -0.48
N THR A 42 -5.44 -16.04 0.25
CA THR A 42 -5.45 -16.60 1.60
C THR A 42 -5.54 -18.11 1.50
N ALA A 43 -4.41 -18.77 1.70
CA ALA A 43 -4.31 -20.22 1.52
C ALA A 43 -5.01 -20.99 2.65
N ARG A 44 -5.09 -20.40 3.85
CA ARG A 44 -5.73 -21.01 5.02
C ARG A 44 -6.22 -19.97 6.01
N LEU A 45 -7.34 -20.26 6.66
CA LEU A 45 -7.87 -19.47 7.77
C LEU A 45 -7.52 -20.14 9.12
N HIS A 46 -7.51 -19.35 10.19
CA HIS A 46 -7.43 -19.88 11.56
C HIS A 46 -8.76 -20.54 11.95
N GLY A 47 -8.68 -21.71 12.54
CA GLY A 47 -9.84 -22.46 13.04
C GLY A 47 -10.69 -23.13 11.95
N GLY A 48 -10.30 -23.09 10.68
CA GLY A 48 -11.04 -23.69 9.57
C GLY A 48 -10.19 -24.03 8.35
N ASP A 49 -10.77 -24.78 7.42
CA ASP A 49 -10.13 -25.19 6.15
C ASP A 49 -10.47 -24.24 4.98
N GLY A 50 -11.05 -23.07 5.27
CA GLY A 50 -11.43 -22.09 4.26
C GLY A 50 -10.23 -21.40 3.63
N SER A 51 -10.41 -21.00 2.37
CA SER A 51 -9.51 -20.12 1.62
C SER A 51 -10.29 -18.92 1.08
N ALA A 52 -9.57 -17.87 0.68
CA ALA A 52 -10.14 -16.70 0.03
C ALA A 52 -9.19 -16.17 -1.03
N ASN A 53 -9.72 -15.48 -2.02
CA ASN A 53 -8.90 -14.82 -3.01
C ASN A 53 -9.49 -13.47 -3.43
N GLN A 54 -8.61 -12.48 -3.66
CA GLN A 54 -8.98 -11.16 -4.11
C GLN A 54 -7.98 -10.66 -5.17
N ILE A 55 -8.52 -10.12 -6.25
CA ILE A 55 -7.75 -9.29 -7.17
C ILE A 55 -7.81 -7.85 -6.66
N VAL A 56 -6.67 -7.23 -6.45
CA VAL A 56 -6.57 -5.89 -5.86
C VAL A 56 -5.94 -4.92 -6.86
N LEU A 57 -6.72 -3.91 -7.25
CA LEU A 57 -6.24 -2.75 -7.98
C LEU A 57 -5.85 -1.66 -6.98
N ARG A 58 -4.67 -1.07 -7.18
CA ARG A 58 -4.18 0.03 -6.35
C ARG A 58 -3.54 1.08 -7.22
N ALA A 59 -3.85 2.35 -6.94
CA ALA A 59 -3.22 3.49 -7.57
C ALA A 59 -2.64 4.41 -6.50
N ALA A 60 -1.39 4.83 -6.65
CA ALA A 60 -0.79 5.90 -5.88
C ALA A 60 -0.48 7.06 -6.83
N ILE A 61 -1.01 8.24 -6.51
CA ILE A 61 -0.98 9.42 -7.36
C ILE A 61 -0.40 10.58 -6.55
N PRO A 62 0.88 10.93 -6.73
CA PRO A 62 1.44 12.14 -6.15
C PRO A 62 0.93 13.36 -6.91
N PHE A 63 0.60 14.43 -6.18
CA PHE A 63 0.21 15.72 -6.75
C PHE A 63 0.58 16.85 -5.80
N THR A 64 0.56 18.09 -6.31
CA THR A 64 0.78 19.29 -5.50
C THR A 64 -0.52 20.07 -5.40
N LEU A 65 -0.89 20.47 -4.19
CA LEU A 65 -2.05 21.30 -3.91
C LEU A 65 -1.66 22.35 -2.86
N LEU A 66 -1.93 23.62 -3.13
CA LEU A 66 -1.63 24.75 -2.22
C LEU A 66 -0.19 24.71 -1.69
N ASP A 67 0.78 24.52 -2.60
CA ASP A 67 2.23 24.39 -2.33
C ASP A 67 2.62 23.25 -1.38
N THR A 68 1.73 22.30 -1.15
CA THR A 68 2.01 21.08 -0.39
C THR A 68 2.03 19.85 -1.30
N ASN A 69 2.91 18.89 -0.98
CA ASN A 69 3.00 17.65 -1.73
C ASN A 69 2.06 16.61 -1.13
N HIS A 70 1.20 16.05 -1.95
CA HIS A 70 0.21 15.06 -1.57
C HIS A 70 0.49 13.71 -2.22
N ILE A 71 0.04 12.65 -1.57
CA ILE A 71 -0.05 11.30 -2.13
C ILE A 71 -1.45 10.77 -1.88
N LEU A 72 -2.26 10.74 -2.95
CA LEU A 72 -3.56 10.08 -2.95
C LEU A 72 -3.35 8.61 -3.28
N ARG A 73 -3.90 7.71 -2.46
CA ARG A 73 -3.90 6.28 -2.74
C ARG A 73 -5.31 5.72 -2.70
N LEU A 74 -5.63 5.00 -3.77
CA LEU A 74 -6.87 4.25 -3.90
C LEU A 74 -6.56 2.76 -3.90
N THR A 75 -7.38 1.97 -3.23
CA THR A 75 -7.28 0.50 -3.20
C THR A 75 -8.66 -0.08 -3.40
N GLN A 76 -8.84 -0.83 -4.50
CA GLN A 76 -10.09 -1.51 -4.83
C GLN A 76 -9.86 -3.01 -4.90
N PRO A 77 -10.28 -3.77 -3.88
CA PRO A 77 -10.30 -5.22 -3.96
C PRO A 77 -11.57 -5.73 -4.67
N TYR A 78 -11.42 -6.88 -5.34
CA TYR A 78 -12.51 -7.67 -5.89
C TYR A 78 -12.34 -9.12 -5.41
N ALA A 79 -13.25 -9.61 -4.59
CA ALA A 79 -13.24 -10.98 -4.10
C ALA A 79 -13.66 -11.94 -5.22
N THR A 80 -12.75 -12.81 -5.63
CA THR A 80 -13.03 -13.92 -6.56
C THR A 80 -13.49 -15.17 -5.80
N SER A 81 -13.13 -15.27 -4.51
CA SER A 81 -13.66 -16.25 -3.57
C SER A 81 -13.58 -15.72 -2.14
N SER A 82 -14.53 -16.11 -1.29
CA SER A 82 -14.59 -15.74 0.11
C SER A 82 -15.15 -16.88 0.95
N PRO A 83 -14.90 -16.94 2.26
CA PRO A 83 -15.38 -18.01 3.13
C PRO A 83 -16.91 -18.12 3.23
N ASN A 84 -17.62 -17.02 3.02
CA ASN A 84 -19.09 -16.96 2.98
C ASN A 84 -19.67 -17.21 1.58
N GLY A 85 -18.83 -17.50 0.58
CA GLY A 85 -19.23 -17.74 -0.80
C GLY A 85 -19.53 -16.49 -1.63
N ALA A 86 -19.47 -15.28 -1.03
CA ALA A 86 -19.71 -14.04 -1.76
C ALA A 86 -18.54 -13.71 -2.70
N THR A 87 -18.87 -13.17 -3.87
CA THR A 87 -17.92 -12.67 -4.87
C THR A 87 -18.33 -11.28 -5.34
N GLY A 88 -17.36 -10.44 -5.72
CA GLY A 88 -17.64 -9.07 -6.17
C GLY A 88 -16.71 -8.05 -5.57
N LEU A 89 -17.08 -6.77 -5.72
CA LEU A 89 -16.31 -5.66 -5.13
C LEU A 89 -16.31 -5.78 -3.60
N VAL A 90 -15.18 -5.42 -3.00
CA VAL A 90 -15.03 -5.15 -1.56
C VAL A 90 -14.98 -3.64 -1.37
N ASP A 91 -15.08 -3.15 -0.14
CA ASP A 91 -15.02 -1.72 0.15
C ASP A 91 -13.74 -1.06 -0.39
N THR A 92 -13.90 0.12 -0.99
CA THR A 92 -12.78 0.91 -1.52
C THR A 92 -12.05 1.58 -0.37
N GLY A 93 -10.75 1.32 -0.25
CA GLY A 93 -9.86 2.05 0.65
C GLY A 93 -9.29 3.30 -0.01
N ILE A 94 -9.20 4.39 0.74
CA ILE A 94 -8.62 5.66 0.30
C ILE A 94 -7.76 6.27 1.39
N PHE A 95 -6.65 6.90 1.02
CA PHE A 95 -5.99 7.88 1.87
C PHE A 95 -5.39 9.01 1.05
N ASP A 96 -5.23 10.17 1.68
CA ASP A 96 -4.43 11.29 1.21
C ASP A 96 -3.46 11.73 2.30
N LEU A 97 -2.18 11.83 1.96
CA LEU A 97 -1.10 12.26 2.84
C LEU A 97 -0.45 13.52 2.29
N VAL A 98 -0.40 14.57 3.09
CA VAL A 98 0.56 15.67 2.92
C VAL A 98 1.92 15.20 3.38
N THR A 99 2.93 15.31 2.53
CA THR A 99 4.27 14.77 2.80
C THR A 99 5.33 15.86 2.90
N PHE A 100 6.29 15.62 3.81
CA PHE A 100 7.38 16.56 4.14
C PHE A 100 8.71 15.84 4.02
N ASN A 101 9.57 16.32 3.12
CA ASN A 101 10.92 15.79 2.93
C ASN A 101 11.86 16.30 4.03
N GLN A 102 12.74 15.43 4.51
CA GLN A 102 13.76 15.69 5.50
C GLN A 102 15.11 15.12 5.01
N ALA A 103 16.21 15.55 5.63
CA ALA A 103 17.54 15.03 5.28
C ALA A 103 17.67 13.51 5.55
N TRP A 104 16.90 12.97 6.49
CA TRP A 104 16.89 11.54 6.84
C TRP A 104 15.86 10.72 6.05
N GLY A 105 14.89 11.37 5.38
CA GLY A 105 13.82 10.66 4.66
C GLY A 105 12.57 11.50 4.52
N ARG A 106 11.42 10.95 4.92
CA ARG A 106 10.14 11.63 4.75
C ARG A 106 9.16 11.25 5.86
N TRP A 107 8.29 12.18 6.22
CA TRP A 107 7.10 11.92 7.01
C TRP A 107 5.87 12.53 6.33
N GLY A 108 4.71 12.07 6.73
CA GLY A 108 3.45 12.56 6.19
C GLY A 108 2.32 12.43 7.18
N VAL A 109 1.34 13.31 7.05
CA VAL A 109 0.11 13.33 7.85
C VAL A 109 -1.08 13.56 6.92
N GLY A 110 -2.22 12.95 7.25
CA GLY A 110 -3.39 13.09 6.41
C GLY A 110 -4.61 12.36 6.94
N ILE A 111 -5.42 11.89 6.01
CA ILE A 111 -6.68 11.21 6.31
C ILE A 111 -6.74 9.88 5.55
N SER A 112 -7.31 8.86 6.19
CA SER A 112 -7.66 7.58 5.56
C SER A 112 -9.11 7.27 5.78
N GLY A 113 -9.68 6.40 4.95
CA GLY A 113 -11.06 5.96 5.08
C GLY A 113 -11.41 4.81 4.17
N THR A 114 -12.63 4.31 4.32
CA THR A 114 -13.25 3.33 3.43
C THR A 114 -14.61 3.81 2.95
N LEU A 115 -14.91 3.50 1.70
CA LEU A 115 -16.19 3.74 1.07
C LEU A 115 -16.93 2.39 1.00
N PRO A 116 -18.19 2.29 1.42
CA PRO A 116 -18.96 1.04 1.40
C PRO A 116 -19.43 0.71 -0.03
N THR A 117 -18.49 0.41 -0.91
CA THR A 117 -18.71 0.05 -2.32
C THR A 117 -18.79 -1.46 -2.54
N GLY A 118 -18.63 -2.23 -1.47
CA GLY A 118 -18.62 -3.68 -1.53
C GLY A 118 -19.99 -4.27 -1.88
N ALA A 119 -19.95 -5.44 -2.51
CA ALA A 119 -21.14 -6.25 -2.74
C ALA A 119 -21.69 -6.81 -1.42
N ASN A 120 -22.93 -7.26 -1.44
CA ASN A 120 -23.58 -7.87 -0.27
C ASN A 120 -22.73 -9.04 0.31
N GLY A 121 -22.47 -8.98 1.61
CA GLY A 121 -21.60 -9.93 2.32
C GLY A 121 -20.09 -9.66 2.18
N LEU A 122 -19.68 -8.60 1.46
CA LEU A 122 -18.29 -8.16 1.28
C LEU A 122 -18.06 -6.71 1.72
N SER A 123 -19.13 -5.95 1.99
CA SER A 123 -19.07 -4.59 2.52
C SER A 123 -19.17 -4.58 4.03
N THR A 124 -18.56 -3.58 4.66
CA THR A 124 -18.81 -3.21 6.05
C THR A 124 -20.10 -2.42 6.20
N ASP A 125 -20.67 -1.90 5.08
CA ASP A 125 -21.83 -1.00 5.00
C ASP A 125 -21.65 0.29 5.80
N LYS A 126 -20.39 0.66 6.08
CA LYS A 126 -19.99 1.84 6.84
C LYS A 126 -19.02 2.72 6.05
N TRP A 127 -19.30 4.03 6.05
CA TRP A 127 -18.33 5.03 5.71
C TRP A 127 -17.38 5.22 6.89
N THR A 128 -16.09 5.14 6.65
CA THR A 128 -15.10 5.38 7.70
C THR A 128 -14.15 6.50 7.31
N ALA A 129 -13.70 7.24 8.32
CA ALA A 129 -12.63 8.21 8.18
C ALA A 129 -11.79 8.23 9.46
N GLY A 130 -10.53 8.61 9.35
CA GLY A 130 -9.64 8.77 10.49
C GLY A 130 -8.28 9.32 10.09
N PRO A 131 -7.47 9.78 11.06
CA PRO A 131 -6.14 10.27 10.80
C PRO A 131 -5.23 9.18 10.24
N ALA A 132 -4.31 9.61 9.37
CA ALA A 132 -3.21 8.83 8.86
C ALA A 132 -1.89 9.56 9.15
N LEU A 133 -0.88 8.82 9.57
CA LEU A 133 0.45 9.33 9.88
C LEU A 133 1.49 8.31 9.45
N GLY A 134 2.57 8.77 8.83
CA GLY A 134 3.66 7.89 8.42
C GLY A 134 5.00 8.59 8.41
N PHE A 135 6.05 7.80 8.58
CA PHE A 135 7.42 8.23 8.32
C PHE A 135 8.23 7.09 7.73
N VAL A 136 9.21 7.44 6.92
CA VAL A 136 10.21 6.51 6.40
C VAL A 136 11.57 7.17 6.45
N ASP A 137 12.46 6.56 7.21
CA ASP A 137 13.88 6.89 7.22
C ASP A 137 14.56 6.16 6.06
N SER A 138 15.16 6.91 5.17
CA SER A 138 15.93 6.45 4.02
C SER A 138 17.36 7.02 4.00
N SER A 139 17.87 7.42 5.17
CA SER A 139 19.25 7.95 5.32
C SER A 139 20.31 6.93 4.92
N ALA A 140 20.04 5.65 5.13
CA ALA A 140 20.87 4.56 4.63
C ALA A 140 20.46 4.18 3.20
N LYS A 141 21.45 4.12 2.28
CA LYS A 141 21.19 3.79 0.87
C LYS A 141 20.72 2.35 0.65
N VAL A 142 21.02 1.47 1.58
CA VAL A 142 20.80 0.01 1.44
C VAL A 142 19.48 -0.43 2.07
N TYR A 143 18.99 0.27 3.09
CA TYR A 143 17.72 -0.06 3.73
C TYR A 143 16.91 1.21 4.06
N ASN A 144 15.62 1.06 4.12
CA ASN A 144 14.68 2.02 4.66
C ASN A 144 13.83 1.37 5.76
N TRP A 145 13.40 2.16 6.72
CA TRP A 145 12.51 1.70 7.79
C TRP A 145 11.56 2.81 8.22
N GLY A 146 10.47 2.41 8.81
CA GLY A 146 9.47 3.38 9.23
C GLY A 146 8.20 2.73 9.75
N LEU A 147 7.18 3.55 9.86
CA LEU A 147 5.84 3.14 10.28
C LEU A 147 4.79 3.95 9.53
N PHE A 148 3.72 3.30 9.12
CA PHE A 148 2.55 3.95 8.61
C PHE A 148 1.33 3.52 9.44
N ALA A 149 0.65 4.49 10.06
CA ALA A 149 -0.53 4.29 10.88
C ALA A 149 -1.76 4.90 10.18
N GLN A 150 -2.85 4.15 10.12
CA GLN A 150 -4.13 4.57 9.55
C GLN A 150 -5.25 4.22 10.53
N SER A 151 -6.16 5.15 10.75
CA SER A 151 -7.33 4.92 11.61
C SER A 151 -8.61 4.96 10.78
N PHE A 152 -9.56 4.11 11.15
CA PHE A 152 -10.85 3.96 10.47
C PHE A 152 -11.95 3.98 11.52
N PHE A 153 -12.70 5.09 11.58
CA PHE A 153 -13.83 5.27 12.48
C PHE A 153 -15.09 5.49 11.66
N SER A 154 -16.09 4.63 11.84
CA SER A 154 -17.37 4.78 11.14
C SER A 154 -18.12 6.04 11.60
N PHE A 155 -18.61 6.83 10.65
CA PHE A 155 -19.38 8.05 10.90
C PHE A 155 -20.75 8.05 10.19
N ALA A 156 -20.95 7.17 9.19
CA ALA A 156 -22.20 7.04 8.44
C ALA A 156 -22.35 5.60 7.90
N GLY A 157 -23.50 5.28 7.33
CA GLY A 157 -23.83 3.97 6.72
C GLY A 157 -25.01 3.30 7.38
N ASP A 158 -25.18 1.99 7.16
CA ASP A 158 -26.30 1.22 7.72
C ASP A 158 -26.23 1.20 9.25
N ARG A 159 -27.33 1.59 9.91
CA ARG A 159 -27.42 1.61 11.38
C ARG A 159 -27.33 0.23 12.02
N ASN A 160 -27.72 -0.81 11.29
CA ASN A 160 -27.69 -2.19 11.76
C ASN A 160 -26.32 -2.87 11.56
N ALA A 161 -25.46 -2.31 10.73
CA ALA A 161 -24.11 -2.83 10.54
C ALA A 161 -23.23 -2.51 11.76
N PRO A 162 -22.29 -3.38 12.14
CA PRO A 162 -21.38 -3.15 13.26
C PRO A 162 -20.53 -1.89 13.07
N GLU A 163 -20.24 -1.19 14.17
CA GLU A 163 -19.32 -0.05 14.13
C GLU A 163 -17.91 -0.51 13.78
N VAL A 164 -17.24 0.27 12.92
CA VAL A 164 -15.83 0.11 12.58
C VAL A 164 -15.03 1.13 13.41
N ARG A 165 -14.09 0.66 14.24
CA ARG A 165 -13.22 1.49 15.08
C ARG A 165 -11.85 0.84 15.13
N LEU A 166 -11.03 1.07 14.11
CA LEU A 166 -9.77 0.36 13.90
C LEU A 166 -8.60 1.33 13.80
N ILE A 167 -7.44 0.87 14.22
CA ILE A 167 -6.15 1.40 13.79
C ILE A 167 -5.36 0.29 13.13
N ASN A 168 -4.78 0.58 11.97
CA ASN A 168 -3.86 -0.28 11.24
C ASN A 168 -2.46 0.32 11.33
N LEU A 169 -1.53 -0.43 11.90
CA LEU A 169 -0.11 -0.10 11.96
C LEU A 169 0.63 -0.98 10.95
N GLN A 170 1.24 -0.34 9.96
CA GLN A 170 2.05 -1.01 8.95
C GLN A 170 3.53 -0.72 9.21
N PRO A 171 4.29 -1.67 9.76
CA PRO A 171 5.73 -1.54 9.87
C PRO A 171 6.36 -1.55 8.48
N ILE A 172 7.31 -0.67 8.25
CA ILE A 172 8.03 -0.53 6.99
C ILE A 172 9.48 -0.94 7.25
N LEU A 173 9.96 -1.89 6.48
CA LEU A 173 11.36 -2.26 6.41
C LEU A 173 11.63 -2.75 5.00
N GLY A 174 12.56 -2.12 4.31
CA GLY A 174 13.00 -2.51 2.98
C GLY A 174 14.52 -2.64 2.94
N TYR A 175 15.02 -3.65 2.25
CA TYR A 175 16.44 -3.87 2.01
C TYR A 175 16.69 -3.96 0.51
N GLN A 176 17.64 -3.18 0.00
CA GLN A 176 18.01 -3.12 -1.41
C GLN A 176 19.11 -4.15 -1.68
N LEU A 177 18.86 -5.04 -2.64
CA LEU A 177 19.78 -6.09 -3.07
C LEU A 177 20.64 -5.68 -4.29
N GLY A 178 20.39 -4.46 -4.82
CA GLY A 178 21.00 -3.97 -6.07
C GLY A 178 20.26 -4.46 -7.32
N GLU A 179 20.54 -3.83 -8.45
CA GLU A 179 19.93 -4.14 -9.76
C GLU A 179 18.39 -4.05 -9.75
N GLY A 180 17.84 -3.13 -8.96
CA GLY A 180 16.40 -2.94 -8.80
C GLY A 180 15.69 -4.01 -7.97
N ARG A 181 16.43 -4.91 -7.31
CA ARG A 181 15.89 -5.97 -6.45
C ARG A 181 15.76 -5.48 -5.01
N SER A 182 14.67 -5.84 -4.36
CA SER A 182 14.45 -5.51 -2.95
C SER A 182 13.66 -6.59 -2.21
N ILE A 183 13.93 -6.70 -0.92
CA ILE A 183 13.11 -7.45 0.05
C ILE A 183 12.51 -6.44 1.01
N SER A 184 11.25 -6.64 1.40
CA SER A 184 10.56 -5.74 2.35
C SER A 184 9.53 -6.50 3.18
N LEU A 185 9.01 -5.85 4.23
CA LEU A 185 7.87 -6.37 5.01
C LEU A 185 6.54 -6.36 4.25
N GLY A 186 6.51 -5.86 3.01
CA GLY A 186 5.33 -5.91 2.15
C GLY A 186 4.09 -5.28 2.77
N ASN A 187 2.97 -6.01 2.70
CA ASN A 187 1.69 -5.58 3.27
C ASN A 187 1.48 -6.13 4.70
N SER A 188 2.53 -6.13 5.53
CA SER A 188 2.40 -6.41 6.96
C SER A 188 1.43 -5.43 7.61
N ALA A 189 0.57 -5.91 8.49
CA ALA A 189 -0.48 -5.10 9.11
C ALA A 189 -0.79 -5.59 10.52
N LEU A 190 -0.67 -4.69 11.49
CA LEU A 190 -1.05 -4.94 12.87
C LEU A 190 -2.32 -4.11 13.12
N VAL A 191 -3.46 -4.78 13.24
CA VAL A 191 -4.77 -4.11 13.33
C VAL A 191 -5.34 -4.27 14.73
N TYR A 192 -5.56 -3.14 15.41
CA TYR A 192 -6.25 -3.12 16.71
C TYR A 192 -7.70 -2.64 16.53
N ASP A 193 -8.63 -3.41 17.08
CA ASP A 193 -10.07 -3.11 17.06
C ASP A 193 -10.49 -2.50 18.41
N PHE A 194 -10.75 -1.20 18.42
CA PHE A 194 -11.18 -0.48 19.62
C PHE A 194 -12.61 -0.88 20.06
N ALA A 195 -13.48 -1.29 19.12
CA ALA A 195 -14.82 -1.73 19.46
C ALA A 195 -14.80 -3.06 20.21
N LYS A 196 -13.81 -3.91 19.93
CA LYS A 196 -13.62 -5.22 20.58
C LYS A 196 -12.51 -5.19 21.63
N SER A 197 -11.77 -4.07 21.78
CA SER A 197 -10.63 -3.89 22.70
C SER A 197 -9.57 -4.99 22.56
N ARG A 198 -9.25 -5.40 21.31
CA ARG A 198 -8.28 -6.45 21.01
C ARG A 198 -7.59 -6.26 19.67
N TRP A 199 -6.46 -6.91 19.49
CA TRP A 199 -5.85 -7.06 18.16
C TRP A 199 -6.73 -7.96 17.30
N SER A 200 -7.08 -7.52 16.10
CA SER A 200 -7.86 -8.28 15.12
C SER A 200 -6.99 -8.88 14.01
N SER A 201 -5.74 -8.40 13.86
CA SER A 201 -4.74 -9.00 12.97
C SER A 201 -3.33 -8.66 13.48
N LEU A 202 -2.41 -9.59 13.36
CA LEU A 202 -0.99 -9.47 13.62
C LEU A 202 -0.21 -10.08 12.44
N MET A 203 -0.49 -9.56 11.23
CA MET A 203 0.07 -10.06 9.98
C MET A 203 1.49 -9.55 9.78
N LEU A 204 2.45 -10.47 9.65
CA LEU A 204 3.79 -10.18 9.14
C LEU A 204 4.02 -10.90 7.82
N SER A 205 4.62 -10.19 6.88
CA SER A 205 4.91 -10.73 5.55
C SER A 205 6.31 -10.34 5.08
N ALA A 206 6.82 -11.12 4.15
CA ALA A 206 8.05 -10.83 3.40
C ALA A 206 7.70 -10.73 1.92
N ASN A 207 8.09 -9.64 1.30
CA ASN A 207 7.89 -9.36 -0.12
C ASN A 207 9.25 -9.28 -0.82
N TYR A 208 9.38 -9.96 -1.95
CA TYR A 208 10.48 -9.78 -2.89
C TYR A 208 9.94 -9.15 -4.16
N GLY A 209 10.67 -8.19 -4.73
CA GLY A 209 10.33 -7.59 -6.01
C GLY A 209 11.54 -7.08 -6.75
N GLN A 210 11.42 -6.94 -8.07
CA GLN A 210 12.47 -6.45 -8.93
C GLN A 210 11.93 -5.43 -9.93
N VAL A 211 12.60 -4.28 -10.06
CA VAL A 211 12.29 -3.30 -11.10
C VAL A 211 12.96 -3.71 -12.41
N VAL A 212 12.15 -3.88 -13.44
CA VAL A 212 12.58 -4.24 -14.79
C VAL A 212 12.08 -3.22 -15.80
N GLY A 213 12.84 -3.00 -16.87
CA GLY A 213 12.40 -2.21 -18.02
C GLY A 213 11.69 -3.11 -19.03
N PHE A 214 10.46 -2.76 -19.45
CA PHE A 214 9.72 -3.48 -20.48
C PHE A 214 8.80 -2.51 -21.23
N TRP A 215 8.83 -2.53 -22.56
CA TRP A 215 8.07 -1.63 -23.44
C TRP A 215 8.20 -0.14 -23.10
N GLY A 216 9.43 0.30 -22.80
CA GLY A 216 9.70 1.70 -22.47
C GLY A 216 9.21 2.15 -21.08
N HIS A 217 8.64 1.27 -20.29
CA HIS A 217 8.14 1.53 -18.94
C HIS A 217 8.91 0.76 -17.89
N LYS A 218 8.80 1.20 -16.63
CA LYS A 218 9.36 0.50 -15.47
C LYS A 218 8.26 -0.31 -14.78
N TRP A 219 8.51 -1.59 -14.65
CA TRP A 219 7.61 -2.57 -14.03
C TRP A 219 8.29 -3.19 -12.82
N ARG A 220 7.50 -3.50 -11.81
CA ARG A 220 7.98 -4.24 -10.63
C ARG A 220 7.08 -5.44 -10.37
N PRO A 221 7.37 -6.63 -10.97
CA PRO A 221 6.81 -7.87 -10.48
C PRO A 221 7.25 -8.11 -9.03
N ASN A 222 6.35 -8.70 -8.23
CA ASN A 222 6.62 -9.01 -6.82
C ASN A 222 5.89 -10.26 -6.37
N LEU A 223 6.46 -10.91 -5.38
CA LEU A 223 5.88 -12.05 -4.66
C LEU A 223 6.02 -11.81 -3.16
N GLU A 224 4.96 -12.10 -2.43
CA GLU A 224 4.89 -11.91 -0.99
C GLU A 224 4.28 -13.14 -0.34
N ALA A 225 4.84 -13.53 0.82
CA ALA A 225 4.26 -14.53 1.70
C ALA A 225 4.13 -13.95 3.11
N GLY A 226 3.04 -14.27 3.80
CA GLY A 226 2.78 -13.75 5.15
C GLY A 226 2.02 -14.72 6.02
N TYR A 227 2.13 -14.48 7.32
CA TYR A 227 1.45 -15.23 8.37
C TYR A 227 0.82 -14.26 9.38
N ASP A 228 -0.45 -14.49 9.72
CA ASP A 228 -1.13 -13.77 10.79
C ASP A 228 -0.99 -14.56 12.09
N PHE A 229 -0.37 -13.93 13.09
CA PHE A 229 -0.15 -14.52 14.42
C PHE A 229 -1.38 -14.40 15.32
N ASN A 230 -2.41 -13.67 14.90
CA ASN A 230 -3.69 -13.64 15.60
C ASN A 230 -4.52 -14.86 15.22
N ASN A 231 -4.70 -15.77 16.19
CA ASN A 231 -5.38 -17.06 16.00
C ASN A 231 -6.91 -16.96 16.07
N ASP A 232 -7.51 -15.79 15.99
CA ASP A 232 -8.97 -15.64 15.99
C ASP A 232 -9.60 -16.42 14.84
N PHE A 233 -10.70 -17.10 15.13
CA PHE A 233 -11.43 -17.90 14.15
C PHE A 233 -11.82 -17.07 12.92
N GLY A 234 -11.51 -17.57 11.74
CA GLY A 234 -11.81 -16.92 10.48
C GLY A 234 -10.78 -15.90 10.00
N ASN A 235 -9.77 -15.55 10.82
CA ASN A 235 -8.65 -14.71 10.37
C ASN A 235 -7.80 -15.43 9.31
N GLN A 236 -7.16 -14.64 8.46
CA GLN A 236 -6.18 -15.14 7.51
C GLN A 236 -5.02 -15.76 8.28
N ARG A 237 -4.66 -17.01 7.97
CA ARG A 237 -3.51 -17.67 8.61
C ARG A 237 -2.28 -17.58 7.73
N TRP A 238 -2.37 -18.09 6.50
CA TRP A 238 -1.31 -18.02 5.50
C TRP A 238 -1.80 -17.26 4.30
N VAL A 239 -1.00 -16.29 3.86
CA VAL A 239 -1.27 -15.50 2.66
C VAL A 239 -0.12 -15.60 1.68
N VAL A 240 -0.45 -15.65 0.40
CA VAL A 240 0.49 -15.50 -0.72
C VAL A 240 -0.05 -14.40 -1.61
N ARG A 241 0.78 -13.45 -1.98
CA ARG A 241 0.39 -12.34 -2.85
C ARG A 241 1.37 -12.24 -4.00
N ALA A 242 0.86 -12.25 -5.22
CA ALA A 242 1.63 -12.01 -6.42
C ALA A 242 1.13 -10.75 -7.09
N GLY A 243 2.01 -9.93 -7.63
CA GLY A 243 1.59 -8.68 -8.24
C GLY A 243 2.56 -8.13 -9.26
N ILE A 244 2.06 -7.17 -10.02
CA ILE A 244 2.84 -6.35 -10.93
C ILE A 244 2.49 -4.88 -10.71
N THR A 245 3.51 -4.04 -10.65
CA THR A 245 3.36 -2.60 -10.49
C THR A 245 3.96 -1.88 -11.68
N LEU A 246 3.18 -1.03 -12.34
CA LEU A 246 3.68 -0.02 -13.26
C LEU A 246 4.18 1.16 -12.44
N LEU A 247 5.45 1.50 -12.58
CA LEU A 247 6.07 2.65 -11.94
C LEU A 247 6.18 3.78 -12.98
N VAL A 248 5.59 4.93 -12.67
CA VAL A 248 5.62 6.11 -13.53
C VAL A 248 6.46 7.18 -12.80
N PRO A 249 7.77 7.29 -13.13
CA PRO A 249 8.61 8.33 -12.55
C PRO A 249 8.04 9.69 -12.87
N SER A 250 7.98 10.59 -11.90
CA SER A 250 7.69 12.00 -12.16
C SER A 250 8.83 12.61 -12.99
N PRO A 251 8.51 13.46 -13.96
CA PRO A 251 9.52 14.16 -14.75
C PRO A 251 10.42 15.06 -13.89
#